data_3c9cf1ce841bedea4aa7813fd643eea5
#
_entry.id   3c9cf1ce841bedea4aa7813fd643eea5
#
_cell.length_a   1.000
_cell.length_b   1.000
_cell.length_c   1.000
_cell.angle_alpha   90.00
_cell.angle_beta   90.00
_cell.angle_gamma   90.00
#
_symmetry.space_group_name_H-M   'P 1'
#
loop_
_entity.id
_entity.type
_entity.pdbx_description
1 polymer ?
#
loop_
_entity_poly.entity_id
_entity_poly.type
_entity_poly.pdbx_seq_one_letter_code
_entity_poly.pdbx_strand_id
1 'polypeptide(L)'
;MALTAVDLALYLDLAEINEARADLLIAQATLLAESIVKPLPSGASAVVLAAAGRAYANPQGVSSESVGPYTVQRPQAGLYLTKAETAALKRLAGRGGAFTIDPTPETATPAASWPPTIDPDWPGEGWREGMWY
;
A
#
# COMPACT_ATOMS: atom_id res chain seq x y z
N MET A 1 15.24 3.38 -6.57
CA MET A 1 15.55 2.12 -5.87
C MET A 1 16.30 1.22 -6.83
N ALA A 2 17.54 0.88 -6.51
CA ALA A 2 18.38 0.05 -7.36
C ALA A 2 18.81 -1.21 -6.58
N LEU A 3 18.04 -2.28 -6.72
CA LEU A 3 18.42 -3.59 -6.23
C LEU A 3 19.28 -4.31 -7.25
N THR A 4 20.29 -5.00 -6.77
CA THR A 4 21.25 -5.72 -7.60
C THR A 4 21.24 -7.21 -7.28
N ALA A 5 21.86 -8.00 -8.15
CA ALA A 5 22.08 -9.43 -7.91
C ALA A 5 22.86 -9.70 -6.62
N VAL A 6 23.75 -8.77 -6.25
CA VAL A 6 24.53 -8.86 -5.00
C VAL A 6 23.61 -8.76 -3.78
N ASP A 7 22.62 -7.85 -3.81
CA ASP A 7 21.64 -7.70 -2.73
C ASP A 7 20.82 -8.99 -2.56
N LEU A 8 20.45 -9.62 -3.66
CA LEU A 8 19.73 -10.88 -3.63
C LEU A 8 20.61 -12.03 -3.10
N ALA A 9 21.89 -12.07 -3.48
CA ALA A 9 22.84 -13.06 -2.97
C ALA A 9 23.03 -12.93 -1.46
N LEU A 10 23.15 -11.71 -0.96
CA LEU A 10 23.23 -11.42 0.48
C LEU A 10 21.95 -11.81 1.21
N TYR A 11 20.80 -11.54 0.62
CA TYR A 11 19.51 -11.89 1.20
C TYR A 11 19.33 -13.41 1.33
N LEU A 12 19.78 -14.16 0.34
CA LEU A 12 19.68 -15.62 0.31
C LEU A 12 20.87 -16.33 0.97
N ASP A 13 21.86 -15.57 1.42
CA ASP A 13 23.13 -16.12 1.98
C ASP A 13 23.83 -17.08 1.01
N LEU A 14 23.93 -16.66 -0.24
CA LEU A 14 24.59 -17.42 -1.29
C LEU A 14 25.99 -16.88 -1.58
N ALA A 15 26.98 -17.75 -1.64
CA ALA A 15 28.35 -17.40 -2.04
C ALA A 15 28.41 -17.03 -3.52
N GLU A 16 27.64 -17.72 -4.34
CA GLU A 16 27.56 -17.50 -5.77
C GLU A 16 26.10 -17.39 -6.21
N ILE A 17 25.84 -16.50 -7.14
CA ILE A 17 24.51 -16.29 -7.71
C ILE A 17 24.59 -16.15 -9.23
N ASN A 18 23.59 -16.64 -9.92
CA ASN A 18 23.42 -16.35 -11.34
C ASN A 18 22.91 -14.92 -11.51
N GLU A 19 23.82 -14.00 -11.82
CA GLU A 19 23.53 -12.57 -11.91
C GLU A 19 22.43 -12.26 -12.92
N ALA A 20 22.51 -12.86 -14.11
CA ALA A 20 21.52 -12.62 -15.17
C ALA A 20 20.11 -13.02 -14.73
N ARG A 21 19.98 -14.15 -14.07
CA ARG A 21 18.71 -14.63 -13.55
C ARG A 21 18.23 -13.80 -12.37
N ALA A 22 19.13 -13.43 -11.48
CA ALA A 22 18.81 -12.58 -10.33
C ALA A 22 18.32 -11.22 -10.77
N ASP A 23 18.99 -10.57 -11.71
CA ASP A 23 18.61 -9.27 -12.26
C ASP A 23 17.25 -9.34 -12.96
N LEU A 24 17.01 -10.40 -13.72
CA LEU A 24 15.70 -10.61 -14.35
C LEU A 24 14.58 -10.74 -13.33
N LEU A 25 14.77 -11.52 -12.29
CA LEU A 25 13.78 -11.71 -11.24
C LEU A 25 13.52 -10.44 -10.45
N ILE A 26 14.56 -9.67 -10.16
CA ILE A 26 14.43 -8.35 -9.51
C ILE A 26 13.63 -7.40 -10.39
N ALA A 27 13.93 -7.34 -11.69
CA ALA A 27 13.21 -6.51 -12.63
C ALA A 27 11.72 -6.90 -12.72
N GLN A 28 11.42 -8.18 -12.82
CA GLN A 28 10.05 -8.68 -12.85
C GLN A 28 9.30 -8.44 -11.54
N ALA A 29 9.97 -8.63 -10.40
CA ALA A 29 9.39 -8.35 -9.09
C ALA A 29 9.08 -6.85 -8.93
N THR A 30 9.95 -5.99 -9.43
CA THR A 30 9.73 -4.54 -9.44
C THR A 30 8.50 -4.17 -10.26
N LEU A 31 8.37 -4.71 -11.47
CA LEU A 31 7.18 -4.49 -12.31
C LEU A 31 5.89 -4.99 -11.65
N LEU A 32 5.96 -6.12 -10.97
CA LEU A 32 4.82 -6.66 -10.24
C LEU A 32 4.41 -5.75 -9.08
N ALA A 33 5.37 -5.23 -8.34
CA ALA A 33 5.11 -4.26 -7.27
C ALA A 33 4.54 -2.93 -7.83
N GLU A 34 5.06 -2.45 -8.96
CA GLU A 34 4.56 -1.25 -9.64
C GLU A 34 3.12 -1.42 -10.15
N SER A 35 2.70 -2.63 -10.45
CA SER A 35 1.30 -2.90 -10.85
C SER A 35 0.30 -2.64 -9.72
N ILE A 36 0.77 -2.70 -8.48
CA ILE A 36 -0.05 -2.46 -7.28
C ILE A 36 0.03 -1.01 -6.84
N VAL A 37 1.25 -0.47 -6.78
CA VAL A 37 1.54 0.88 -6.31
C VAL A 37 2.56 1.54 -7.22
N LYS A 38 2.20 2.65 -7.81
CA LYS A 38 3.10 3.45 -8.67
C LYS A 38 2.97 4.93 -8.30
N PRO A 39 4.08 5.66 -8.05
CA PRO A 39 5.48 5.19 -8.00
C PRO A 39 5.75 4.30 -6.78
N LEU A 40 6.81 3.48 -6.87
CA LEU A 40 7.19 2.62 -5.76
C LEU A 40 7.74 3.44 -4.59
N PRO A 41 7.28 3.20 -3.35
CA PRO A 41 7.87 3.80 -2.17
C PRO A 41 9.27 3.25 -1.90
N SER A 42 10.09 4.01 -1.16
CA SER A 42 11.47 3.60 -0.84
C SER A 42 11.57 2.28 -0.07
N GLY A 43 10.58 1.97 0.76
CA GLY A 43 10.51 0.71 1.50
C GLY A 43 10.10 -0.51 0.67
N ALA A 44 9.69 -0.32 -0.59
CA ALA A 44 9.28 -1.42 -1.47
C ALA A 44 10.43 -2.38 -1.83
N SER A 45 11.68 -1.95 -1.64
CA SER A 45 12.86 -2.79 -1.87
C SER A 45 12.81 -4.11 -1.08
N ALA A 46 12.34 -4.07 0.16
CA ALA A 46 12.21 -5.28 0.99
C ALA A 46 11.19 -6.26 0.39
N VAL A 47 10.07 -5.77 -0.11
CA VAL A 47 9.03 -6.59 -0.74
C VAL A 47 9.52 -7.19 -2.06
N VAL A 48 10.17 -6.40 -2.89
CA VAL A 48 10.75 -6.84 -4.16
C VAL A 48 11.82 -7.90 -3.94
N LEU A 49 12.69 -7.68 -2.97
CA LEU A 49 13.75 -8.62 -2.64
C LEU A 49 13.21 -9.96 -2.12
N ALA A 50 12.19 -9.92 -1.27
CA ALA A 50 11.52 -11.12 -0.77
C ALA A 50 10.85 -11.92 -1.89
N ALA A 51 10.15 -11.25 -2.79
CA ALA A 51 9.49 -11.88 -3.93
C ALA A 51 10.50 -12.52 -4.90
N ALA A 52 11.54 -11.78 -5.26
CA ALA A 52 12.62 -12.27 -6.12
C ALA A 52 13.37 -13.44 -5.46
N GLY A 53 13.61 -13.36 -4.17
CA GLY A 53 14.27 -14.42 -3.40
C GLY A 53 13.48 -15.74 -3.41
N ARG A 54 12.17 -15.67 -3.22
CA ARG A 54 11.32 -16.87 -3.31
C ARG A 54 11.37 -17.51 -4.70
N ALA A 55 11.26 -16.69 -5.74
CA ALA A 55 11.32 -17.16 -7.12
C ALA A 55 12.70 -17.75 -7.47
N TYR A 56 13.76 -17.15 -6.96
CA TYR A 56 15.12 -17.66 -7.17
C TYR A 56 15.34 -19.00 -6.47
N ALA A 57 14.89 -19.13 -5.22
CA ALA A 57 15.08 -20.33 -4.40
C ALA A 57 14.23 -21.52 -4.86
N ASN A 58 13.11 -21.29 -5.51
CA ASN A 58 12.20 -22.33 -5.96
C ASN A 58 11.83 -22.19 -7.45
N PRO A 59 12.79 -22.40 -8.37
CA PRO A 59 12.52 -22.21 -9.81
C PRO A 59 11.60 -23.27 -10.41
N GLN A 60 11.56 -24.46 -9.80
CA GLN A 60 10.81 -25.61 -10.34
C GLN A 60 9.35 -25.67 -9.85
N GLY A 61 9.01 -24.84 -8.90
CA GLY A 61 7.66 -24.80 -8.42
C GLY A 61 7.21 -25.95 -7.53
N VAL A 62 8.16 -26.61 -6.90
CA VAL A 62 7.85 -27.72 -6.01
C VAL A 62 7.20 -27.19 -4.74
N SER A 63 5.93 -27.53 -4.53
CA SER A 63 5.19 -27.14 -3.34
C SER A 63 5.39 -28.12 -2.16
N SER A 64 5.66 -29.37 -2.45
CA SER A 64 6.00 -30.36 -1.44
C SER A 64 6.98 -31.38 -2.00
N GLU A 65 7.95 -31.74 -1.21
CA GLU A 65 8.91 -32.78 -1.51
C GLU A 65 8.93 -33.79 -0.37
N SER A 66 8.74 -35.05 -0.71
CA SER A 66 8.76 -36.13 0.27
C SER A 66 9.96 -37.03 0.04
N VAL A 67 10.79 -37.15 1.06
CA VAL A 67 11.95 -38.06 1.06
C VAL A 67 11.81 -39.01 2.24
N GLY A 68 11.39 -40.23 1.97
CA GLY A 68 11.13 -41.23 3.04
C GLY A 68 10.02 -40.77 3.96
N PRO A 69 10.21 -40.78 5.30
CA PRO A 69 9.20 -40.34 6.26
C PRO A 69 9.11 -38.81 6.39
N TYR A 70 9.98 -38.06 5.71
CA TYR A 70 10.04 -36.59 5.81
C TYR A 70 9.35 -35.93 4.63
N THR A 71 8.45 -34.99 4.93
CA THR A 71 7.80 -34.14 3.95
C THR A 71 8.19 -32.71 4.19
N VAL A 72 8.79 -32.07 3.20
CA VAL A 72 9.12 -30.65 3.23
C VAL A 72 8.11 -29.90 2.36
N GLN A 73 7.41 -28.96 2.97
CA GLN A 73 6.54 -28.05 2.24
C GLN A 73 7.30 -26.78 1.88
N ARG A 74 7.22 -26.39 0.63
CA ARG A 74 7.82 -25.17 0.13
C ARG A 74 6.72 -24.16 -0.23
N PRO A 75 7.02 -22.86 -0.14
CA PRO A 75 6.05 -21.85 -0.56
C PRO A 75 5.70 -22.00 -2.03
N GLN A 76 4.55 -21.48 -2.39
CA GLN A 76 4.05 -21.50 -3.76
C GLN A 76 5.11 -21.04 -4.76
N ALA A 77 5.17 -21.74 -5.88
CA ALA A 77 6.13 -21.46 -6.93
C ALA A 77 5.82 -20.18 -7.70
N GLY A 78 6.88 -19.63 -8.28
CA GLY A 78 6.80 -18.50 -9.18
C GLY A 78 6.98 -17.17 -8.50
N LEU A 79 6.90 -16.14 -9.31
CA LEU A 79 7.00 -14.76 -8.84
C LEU A 79 5.61 -14.23 -8.50
N TYR A 80 5.37 -14.00 -7.22
CA TYR A 80 4.09 -13.48 -6.74
C TYR A 80 4.30 -12.61 -5.50
N LEU A 81 3.32 -11.78 -5.21
CA LEU A 81 3.24 -11.01 -3.97
C LEU A 81 2.18 -11.62 -3.06
N THR A 82 2.55 -11.82 -1.80
CA THR A 82 1.59 -12.26 -0.79
C THR A 82 0.61 -11.14 -0.44
N LYS A 83 -0.50 -11.51 0.18
CA LYS A 83 -1.47 -10.51 0.68
C LYS A 83 -0.83 -9.53 1.67
N ALA A 84 0.07 -10.03 2.52
CA ALA A 84 0.80 -9.22 3.49
C ALA A 84 1.74 -8.22 2.79
N GLU A 85 2.45 -8.65 1.77
CA GLU A 85 3.34 -7.80 0.98
C GLU A 85 2.57 -6.74 0.19
N THR A 86 1.46 -7.12 -0.42
CA THR A 86 0.56 -6.19 -1.10
C THR A 86 0.01 -5.14 -0.14
N ALA A 87 -0.40 -5.55 1.06
CA ALA A 87 -0.86 -4.64 2.10
C ALA A 87 0.28 -3.73 2.60
N ALA A 88 1.50 -4.25 2.72
CA ALA A 88 2.67 -3.46 3.10
C ALA A 88 3.00 -2.39 2.06
N LEU A 89 2.97 -2.74 0.77
CA LEU A 89 3.16 -1.79 -0.32
C LEU A 89 2.12 -0.66 -0.29
N LYS A 90 0.86 -0.99 -0.11
CA LYS A 90 -0.21 -0.01 -0.02
C LYS A 90 -0.04 0.92 1.19
N ARG A 91 0.37 0.38 2.35
CA ARG A 91 0.67 1.18 3.54
C ARG A 91 1.84 2.13 3.33
N LEU A 92 2.92 1.64 2.73
CA LEU A 92 4.10 2.45 2.41
C LEU A 92 3.77 3.59 1.43
N ALA A 93 2.83 3.36 0.54
CA ALA A 93 2.33 4.36 -0.40
C ALA A 93 1.26 5.29 0.20
N GLY A 94 0.90 5.12 1.47
CA GLY A 94 -0.18 5.86 2.11
C GLY A 94 -1.59 5.49 1.63
N ARG A 95 -1.75 4.35 0.95
CA ARG A 95 -3.03 3.89 0.37
C ARG A 95 -3.69 2.77 1.14
N GLY A 96 -3.03 2.26 2.16
CA GLY A 96 -3.54 1.14 2.94
C GLY A 96 -3.85 1.55 4.36
N GLY A 97 -5.10 1.63 4.71
CA GLY A 97 -5.52 1.93 6.07
C GLY A 97 -6.82 2.68 6.12
N ALA A 98 -7.36 2.82 7.31
CA ALA A 98 -8.48 3.70 7.55
C ALA A 98 -8.04 5.15 7.28
N PHE A 99 -8.81 5.86 6.49
CA PHE A 99 -8.62 7.28 6.31
C PHE A 99 -9.69 8.02 7.10
N THR A 100 -9.28 9.09 7.74
CA THR A 100 -10.21 9.98 8.39
C THR A 100 -10.70 10.98 7.35
N ILE A 101 -12.00 10.98 7.13
CA ILE A 101 -12.62 12.08 6.38
C ILE A 101 -12.81 13.22 7.38
N ASP A 102 -12.11 14.30 7.17
CA ASP A 102 -12.39 15.53 7.89
C ASP A 102 -13.54 16.24 7.16
N PRO A 103 -14.74 16.25 7.73
CA PRO A 103 -15.88 16.92 7.10
C PRO A 103 -15.80 18.44 7.22
N THR A 104 -14.79 18.96 7.91
CA THR A 104 -14.61 20.40 8.06
C THR A 104 -14.14 20.97 6.72
N PRO A 105 -14.89 21.88 6.10
CA PRO A 105 -14.43 22.50 4.86
C PRO A 105 -13.15 23.30 5.11
N GLU A 106 -12.19 23.16 4.22
CA GLU A 106 -10.88 23.81 4.29
C GLU A 106 -10.98 25.34 4.38
N THR A 107 -12.04 25.88 3.83
CA THR A 107 -12.42 27.27 4.00
C THR A 107 -13.63 27.31 4.94
N ALA A 108 -13.39 27.40 6.23
CA ALA A 108 -14.43 27.81 7.13
C ALA A 108 -14.84 29.23 6.74
N THR A 109 -15.93 29.34 6.01
CA THR A 109 -16.62 30.62 5.92
C THR A 109 -16.85 31.04 7.37
N PRO A 110 -16.35 32.22 7.79
CA PRO A 110 -16.61 32.67 9.15
C PRO A 110 -18.09 32.53 9.39
N ALA A 111 -18.45 31.78 10.41
CA ALA A 111 -19.85 31.60 10.79
C ALA A 111 -20.48 32.95 10.81
N ALA A 112 -21.51 33.10 10.00
CA ALA A 112 -22.32 34.33 10.05
C ALA A 112 -22.60 34.60 11.53
N SER A 113 -22.20 35.76 12.00
CA SER A 113 -22.42 36.15 13.40
C SER A 113 -23.89 35.92 13.73
N TRP A 114 -24.10 34.98 14.59
CA TRP A 114 -25.44 34.68 15.04
C TRP A 114 -25.63 35.26 16.48
N PRO A 115 -26.62 35.96 16.75
CA PRO A 115 -27.77 36.30 15.90
C PRO A 115 -27.42 37.31 14.81
N PRO A 116 -28.09 37.25 13.65
CA PRO A 116 -27.89 38.25 12.62
C PRO A 116 -28.19 39.64 13.22
N THR A 117 -27.30 40.58 12.94
CA THR A 117 -27.53 41.95 13.30
C THR A 117 -28.92 42.33 12.82
N ILE A 118 -29.78 42.71 13.74
CA ILE A 118 -31.13 43.16 13.40
C ILE A 118 -30.95 44.37 12.51
N ASP A 119 -31.44 44.27 11.28
CA ASP A 119 -31.46 45.36 10.34
C ASP A 119 -32.31 46.48 10.97
N PRO A 120 -31.74 47.67 11.21
CA PRO A 120 -32.52 48.74 11.82
C PRO A 120 -33.71 49.18 10.96
N ASP A 121 -33.69 48.87 9.67
CA ASP A 121 -34.81 49.14 8.75
C ASP A 121 -35.80 47.96 8.66
N TRP A 122 -35.54 46.89 9.42
CA TRP A 122 -36.49 45.78 9.48
C TRP A 122 -37.81 46.23 10.09
N PRO A 123 -38.92 46.08 9.38
CA PRO A 123 -40.19 46.58 9.83
C PRO A 123 -40.76 45.93 11.08
N GLY A 124 -40.10 44.86 11.58
CA GLY A 124 -40.49 44.23 12.84
C GLY A 124 -41.84 43.54 12.83
N GLU A 125 -42.45 43.40 11.69
CA GLU A 125 -43.84 42.98 11.53
C GLU A 125 -44.00 41.45 11.37
N GLY A 126 -42.89 40.70 11.31
CA GLY A 126 -42.91 39.27 11.03
C GLY A 126 -43.51 38.42 12.17
N TRP A 127 -43.59 38.94 13.36
CA TRP A 127 -43.91 38.14 14.55
C TRP A 127 -45.07 38.78 15.32
N ARG A 128 -46.22 38.90 14.69
CA ARG A 128 -47.41 39.33 15.38
C ARG A 128 -47.99 38.19 16.18
N GLU A 129 -48.45 38.50 17.39
CA GLU A 129 -49.26 37.57 18.15
C GLU A 129 -50.48 37.15 17.33
N GLY A 130 -50.70 35.87 17.20
CA GLY A 130 -51.81 35.33 16.42
C GLY A 130 -51.43 34.66 15.11
N MET A 131 -50.18 34.72 14.67
CA MET A 131 -49.71 33.96 13.50
C MET A 131 -49.46 32.48 13.76
N TRP A 132 -49.71 32.02 14.95
CA TRP A 132 -49.45 30.63 15.38
C TRP A 132 -50.72 29.79 15.50
N TYR A 133 -51.76 30.19 14.90
CA TYR A 133 -53.01 29.44 14.87
C TYR A 133 -53.23 28.69 13.57
#